data_1975385589b00a20ef22052c27f49bee
#
_entry.id   1975385589b00a20ef22052c27f49bee
#
_cell.length_a   1.000
_cell.length_b   1.000
_cell.length_c   1.000
_cell.angle_alpha   90.00
_cell.angle_beta   90.00
_cell.angle_gamma   90.00
#
_symmetry.space_group_name_H-M   'P 1'
#
loop_
_entity.id
_entity.type
_entity.pdbx_description
1 polymer ?
#
loop_
_entity_poly.entity_id
_entity_poly.type
_entity_poly.pdbx_seq_one_letter_code
_entity_poly.pdbx_strand_id
1 'polypeptide(L)'
;IYHEHLCYFSVTALNHLVTQYGLRLAEVRRLPTHGGSLRLFIEHGFEPSAQVRSLLDEESSAGLDSAAYYQNFASRVSTLQSELVTLLERLRSSGNSIAAYGAAAKGTTLLNASGVLAEHLDFVVDRNVHKHGRYMPGLQTPIYGTERLLAERPDYVLLLAWNFKDEIIQQQSEYLSQGGRFIVPVPELSIIDNRSWLSAAS
;
A
#
# COMPACT_ATOMS: atom_id res chain seq x y z
N ILE A 1 7.61 0.60 -0.54
CA ILE A 1 8.80 1.47 -0.65
C ILE A 1 8.30 2.91 -0.76
N TYR A 2 8.93 3.80 -0.02
CA TYR A 2 8.43 5.16 0.16
C TYR A 2 9.62 6.11 0.33
N HIS A 3 9.65 7.24 -0.38
CA HIS A 3 10.82 8.10 -0.50
C HIS A 3 11.31 8.74 0.81
N GLU A 4 10.44 8.88 1.82
CA GLU A 4 10.82 9.39 3.15
C GLU A 4 11.47 8.33 4.04
N HIS A 5 11.37 7.05 3.68
CA HIS A 5 11.98 5.94 4.42
C HIS A 5 13.31 5.57 3.76
N LEU A 6 14.42 6.03 4.33
CA LEU A 6 15.76 5.69 3.85
C LEU A 6 16.12 4.23 4.09
N CYS A 7 15.57 3.63 5.15
CA CYS A 7 15.83 2.24 5.54
C CYS A 7 14.55 1.55 5.98
N TYR A 8 14.49 0.24 5.76
CA TYR A 8 13.51 -0.67 6.32
C TYR A 8 14.26 -1.71 7.12
N PHE A 9 13.89 -1.88 8.39
CA PHE A 9 14.61 -2.75 9.31
C PHE A 9 13.79 -4.01 9.61
N SER A 10 14.46 -5.17 9.60
CA SER A 10 13.98 -6.39 10.22
C SER A 10 14.35 -6.41 11.70
N VAL A 11 13.71 -7.27 12.47
CA VAL A 11 14.09 -7.52 13.88
C VAL A 11 15.50 -8.11 13.93
N THR A 12 15.84 -9.00 13.00
CA THR A 12 17.18 -9.60 12.85
C THR A 12 18.25 -8.53 12.66
N ALA A 13 18.04 -7.58 11.74
CA ALA A 13 19.01 -6.51 11.49
C ALA A 13 19.18 -5.59 12.71
N LEU A 14 18.09 -5.25 13.38
CA LEU A 14 18.14 -4.40 14.58
C LEU A 14 18.75 -5.13 15.78
N ASN A 15 18.44 -6.42 15.96
CA ASN A 15 19.06 -7.23 17.00
C ASN A 15 20.58 -7.31 16.82
N HIS A 16 21.03 -7.52 15.57
CA HIS A 16 22.45 -7.47 15.25
C HIS A 16 23.07 -6.10 15.58
N LEU A 17 22.44 -5.02 15.16
CA LEU A 17 22.93 -3.66 15.40
C LEU A 17 23.06 -3.37 16.89
N VAL A 18 22.00 -3.56 17.69
CA VAL A 18 22.02 -3.19 19.11
C VAL A 18 23.00 -4.04 19.92
N THR A 19 23.17 -5.31 19.54
CA THR A 19 24.12 -6.23 20.21
C THR A 19 25.58 -5.76 20.05
N GLN A 20 25.95 -5.14 18.93
CA GLN A 20 27.28 -4.57 18.72
C GLN A 20 27.63 -3.44 19.72
N TYR A 21 26.61 -2.80 20.29
CA TYR A 21 26.75 -1.74 21.29
C TYR A 21 26.52 -2.22 22.73
N GLY A 22 26.54 -3.53 22.97
CA GLY A 22 26.31 -4.12 24.29
C GLY A 22 24.87 -3.98 24.79
N LEU A 23 23.93 -3.68 23.90
CA LEU A 23 22.50 -3.61 24.17
C LEU A 23 21.79 -4.88 23.73
N ARG A 24 20.59 -5.11 24.24
CA ARG A 24 19.75 -6.24 23.88
C ARG A 24 18.33 -5.80 23.57
N LEU A 25 17.73 -6.47 22.62
CA LEU A 25 16.31 -6.32 22.28
C LEU A 25 15.51 -7.13 23.32
N ALA A 26 14.94 -6.44 24.31
CA ALA A 26 14.23 -7.05 25.43
C ALA A 26 12.81 -7.47 25.04
N GLU A 27 12.07 -6.58 24.37
CA GLU A 27 10.67 -6.82 23.97
C GLU A 27 10.40 -6.21 22.58
N VAL A 28 9.44 -6.79 21.86
CA VAL A 28 8.89 -6.27 20.62
C VAL A 28 7.37 -6.34 20.64
N ARG A 29 6.70 -5.30 20.14
CA ARG A 29 5.24 -5.27 20.00
C ARG A 29 4.86 -4.91 18.58
N ARG A 30 3.95 -5.67 17.97
CA ARG A 30 3.34 -5.34 16.67
C ARG A 30 2.28 -4.26 16.88
N LEU A 31 2.29 -3.24 16.04
CA LEU A 31 1.33 -2.14 16.03
C LEU A 31 0.64 -2.07 14.67
N PRO A 32 -0.66 -1.72 14.61
CA PRO A 32 -1.39 -1.64 13.34
C PRO A 32 -1.09 -0.35 12.54
N THR A 33 -0.26 0.55 13.08
CA THR A 33 0.04 1.84 12.47
C THR A 33 0.70 1.66 11.10
N HIS A 34 0.30 2.46 10.13
CA HIS A 34 0.85 2.49 8.76
C HIS A 34 0.82 1.15 8.01
N GLY A 35 -0.12 0.25 8.34
CA GLY A 35 -0.22 -1.07 7.72
C GLY A 35 0.67 -2.12 8.38
N GLY A 36 1.18 -1.83 9.58
CA GLY A 36 2.04 -2.67 10.39
C GLY A 36 3.35 -1.98 10.75
N SER A 37 3.63 -1.94 12.03
CA SER A 37 4.85 -1.37 12.61
C SER A 37 5.31 -2.22 13.78
N LEU A 38 6.58 -2.06 14.18
CA LEU A 38 7.12 -2.69 15.37
C LEU A 38 7.55 -1.62 16.36
N ARG A 39 7.19 -1.79 17.63
CA ARG A 39 7.77 -1.06 18.75
C ARG A 39 8.79 -1.96 19.43
N LEU A 40 9.99 -1.46 19.57
CA LEU A 40 11.14 -2.19 20.12
C LEU A 40 11.51 -1.59 21.47
N PHE A 41 11.80 -2.45 22.45
CA PHE A 41 12.33 -2.09 23.76
C PHE A 41 13.77 -2.62 23.82
N ILE A 42 14.72 -1.72 23.98
CA ILE A 42 16.16 -2.01 23.95
C ILE A 42 16.72 -1.65 25.32
N GLU A 43 17.43 -2.58 25.95
CA GLU A 43 17.91 -2.45 27.33
C GLU A 43 19.31 -3.08 27.50
N HIS A 44 19.93 -2.80 28.63
CA HIS A 44 21.17 -3.46 29.04
C HIS A 44 20.88 -4.76 29.79
N GLY A 45 21.53 -5.86 29.40
CA GLY A 45 21.63 -7.07 30.21
C GLY A 45 20.38 -7.95 30.34
N PHE A 46 19.33 -7.73 29.55
CA PHE A 46 18.09 -8.53 29.59
C PHE A 46 18.11 -9.70 28.60
N GLU A 47 17.44 -10.79 28.98
CA GLU A 47 17.17 -11.89 28.05
C GLU A 47 16.00 -11.50 27.13
N PRO A 48 16.07 -11.83 25.83
CA PRO A 48 15.01 -11.57 24.89
C PRO A 48 13.70 -12.23 25.30
N SER A 49 12.58 -11.51 25.19
CA SER A 49 11.24 -12.06 25.43
C SER A 49 10.89 -13.18 24.44
N ALA A 50 9.86 -13.96 24.75
CA ALA A 50 9.35 -14.98 23.84
C ALA A 50 8.95 -14.39 22.48
N GLN A 51 8.39 -13.18 22.48
CA GLN A 51 8.00 -12.47 21.26
C GLN A 51 9.19 -12.11 20.39
N VAL A 52 10.31 -11.68 20.98
CA VAL A 52 11.55 -11.40 20.23
C VAL A 52 12.07 -12.67 19.59
N ARG A 53 12.16 -13.76 20.36
CA ARG A 53 12.61 -15.06 19.83
C ARG A 53 11.72 -15.54 18.68
N SER A 54 10.41 -15.51 18.88
CA SER A 54 9.45 -15.91 17.84
C SER A 54 9.61 -15.10 16.54
N LEU A 55 9.81 -13.78 16.63
CA LEU A 55 10.02 -12.94 15.44
C LEU A 55 11.36 -13.21 14.75
N LEU A 56 12.43 -13.46 15.51
CA LEU A 56 13.71 -13.85 14.93
C LEU A 56 13.61 -15.20 14.19
N ASP A 57 12.88 -16.16 14.77
CA ASP A 57 12.63 -17.47 14.15
C ASP A 57 11.74 -17.33 12.89
N GLU A 58 10.72 -16.49 12.93
CA GLU A 58 9.88 -16.16 11.76
C GLU A 58 10.74 -15.58 10.63
N GLU A 59 11.56 -14.57 10.92
CA GLU A 59 12.43 -13.91 9.93
C GLU A 59 13.48 -14.86 9.36
N SER A 60 14.10 -15.67 10.21
CA SER A 60 15.05 -16.70 9.79
C SER A 60 14.39 -17.74 8.89
N SER A 61 13.22 -18.25 9.29
CA SER A 61 12.46 -19.22 8.50
C SER A 61 12.01 -18.68 7.15
N ALA A 62 11.74 -17.36 7.07
CA ALA A 62 11.42 -16.67 5.82
C ALA A 62 12.66 -16.36 4.97
N GLY A 63 13.88 -16.54 5.51
CA GLY A 63 15.15 -16.30 4.82
C GLY A 63 15.53 -14.82 4.70
N LEU A 64 15.09 -13.97 5.63
CA LEU A 64 15.39 -12.52 5.60
C LEU A 64 16.89 -12.19 5.71
N ASP A 65 17.70 -13.15 6.13
CA ASP A 65 19.15 -13.09 6.19
C ASP A 65 19.85 -13.44 4.85
N SER A 66 19.06 -13.80 3.83
CA SER A 66 19.58 -14.24 2.52
C SER A 66 19.32 -13.22 1.39
N ALA A 67 20.23 -13.13 0.45
CA ALA A 67 20.06 -12.31 -0.76
C ALA A 67 18.85 -12.76 -1.61
N ALA A 68 18.54 -14.05 -1.61
CA ALA A 68 17.44 -14.64 -2.37
C ALA A 68 16.08 -14.06 -1.95
N TYR A 69 15.87 -13.83 -0.65
CA TYR A 69 14.65 -13.20 -0.16
C TYR A 69 14.42 -11.82 -0.81
N TYR A 70 15.45 -10.98 -0.85
CA TYR A 70 15.37 -9.64 -1.41
C TYR A 70 15.26 -9.61 -2.93
N GLN A 71 15.89 -10.57 -3.61
CA GLN A 71 15.72 -10.77 -5.06
C GLN A 71 14.29 -11.15 -5.41
N ASN A 72 13.69 -12.07 -4.65
CA ASN A 72 12.27 -12.45 -4.80
C ASN A 72 11.32 -11.26 -4.54
N PHE A 73 11.65 -10.44 -3.53
CA PHE A 73 10.89 -9.22 -3.25
C PHE A 73 10.96 -8.24 -4.43
N ALA A 74 12.17 -7.98 -4.96
CA ALA A 74 12.37 -7.10 -6.10
C ALA A 74 11.59 -7.57 -7.34
N SER A 75 11.61 -8.88 -7.62
CA SER A 75 10.86 -9.48 -8.71
C SER A 75 9.35 -9.28 -8.56
N ARG A 76 8.80 -9.50 -7.35
CA ARG A 76 7.37 -9.24 -7.08
C ARG A 76 6.99 -7.77 -7.27
N VAL A 77 7.85 -6.83 -6.86
CA VAL A 77 7.62 -5.40 -7.10
C VAL A 77 7.55 -5.10 -8.59
N SER A 78 8.52 -5.60 -9.38
CA SER A 78 8.54 -5.41 -10.84
C SER A 78 7.33 -6.01 -11.52
N THR A 79 6.91 -7.21 -11.11
CA THR A 79 5.69 -7.86 -11.62
C THR A 79 4.46 -7.01 -11.33
N LEU A 80 4.28 -6.57 -10.09
CA LEU A 80 3.15 -5.72 -9.70
C LEU A 80 3.10 -4.41 -10.51
N GLN A 81 4.25 -3.77 -10.72
CA GLN A 81 4.34 -2.55 -11.53
C GLN A 81 3.88 -2.79 -12.98
N SER A 82 4.38 -3.86 -13.61
CA SER A 82 4.01 -4.22 -14.98
C SER A 82 2.53 -4.61 -15.09
N GLU A 83 2.02 -5.39 -14.17
CA GLU A 83 0.61 -5.82 -14.14
C GLU A 83 -0.33 -4.62 -13.94
N LEU A 84 0.04 -3.67 -13.08
CA LEU A 84 -0.76 -2.46 -12.85
C LEU A 84 -0.90 -1.64 -14.15
N VAL A 85 0.20 -1.34 -14.82
CA VAL A 85 0.16 -0.57 -16.09
C VAL A 85 -0.62 -1.33 -17.14
N THR A 86 -0.33 -2.61 -17.35
CA THR A 86 -1.05 -3.47 -18.31
C THR A 86 -2.56 -3.50 -18.04
N LEU A 87 -2.97 -3.56 -16.76
CA LEU A 87 -4.38 -3.52 -16.40
C LEU A 87 -5.00 -2.18 -16.77
N LEU A 88 -4.36 -1.06 -16.40
CA LEU A 88 -4.89 0.28 -16.70
C LEU A 88 -5.01 0.52 -18.21
N GLU A 89 -3.98 0.19 -18.98
CA GLU A 89 -3.99 0.28 -20.45
C GLU A 89 -5.12 -0.54 -21.08
N ARG A 90 -5.30 -1.79 -20.64
CA ARG A 90 -6.37 -2.67 -21.10
C ARG A 90 -7.75 -2.09 -20.80
N LEU A 91 -7.97 -1.57 -19.59
CA LEU A 91 -9.24 -0.96 -19.19
C LEU A 91 -9.52 0.30 -20.02
N ARG A 92 -8.53 1.16 -20.20
CA ARG A 92 -8.66 2.37 -21.06
C ARG A 92 -8.94 2.02 -22.51
N SER A 93 -8.23 1.06 -23.07
CA SER A 93 -8.45 0.60 -24.46
C SER A 93 -9.84 -0.01 -24.67
N SER A 94 -10.46 -0.51 -23.61
CA SER A 94 -11.84 -1.01 -23.60
C SER A 94 -12.89 0.10 -23.39
N GLY A 95 -12.47 1.37 -23.33
CA GLY A 95 -13.35 2.53 -23.17
C GLY A 95 -13.79 2.82 -21.74
N ASN A 96 -13.18 2.17 -20.73
CA ASN A 96 -13.55 2.43 -19.35
C ASN A 96 -12.94 3.74 -18.83
N SER A 97 -13.70 4.43 -17.97
CA SER A 97 -13.24 5.56 -17.17
C SER A 97 -12.55 5.07 -15.90
N ILE A 98 -11.43 5.70 -15.53
CA ILE A 98 -10.65 5.31 -14.35
C ILE A 98 -10.31 6.53 -13.54
N ALA A 99 -10.76 6.57 -12.28
CA ALA A 99 -10.30 7.53 -11.30
C ALA A 99 -9.33 6.88 -10.29
N ALA A 100 -8.73 7.67 -9.40
CA ALA A 100 -7.99 7.15 -8.26
C ALA A 100 -8.51 7.72 -6.94
N TYR A 101 -8.33 6.98 -5.85
CA TYR A 101 -8.70 7.40 -4.50
C TYR A 101 -7.47 7.51 -3.61
N GLY A 102 -7.25 8.70 -3.07
CA GLY A 102 -6.17 9.01 -2.14
C GLY A 102 -4.94 9.60 -2.81
N ALA A 103 -4.80 10.93 -2.79
CA ALA A 103 -3.58 11.62 -3.23
C ALA A 103 -2.47 11.47 -2.16
N ALA A 104 -2.08 10.22 -1.89
CA ALA A 104 -1.10 9.85 -0.88
C ALA A 104 0.31 9.78 -1.48
N ALA A 105 1.34 10.14 -0.70
CA ALA A 105 2.72 10.10 -1.14
C ALA A 105 3.15 8.71 -1.64
N LYS A 106 2.75 7.63 -0.93
CA LYS A 106 3.02 6.25 -1.38
C LYS A 106 2.33 5.90 -2.71
N GLY A 107 1.13 6.43 -2.94
CA GLY A 107 0.42 6.29 -4.21
C GLY A 107 1.15 7.01 -5.33
N THR A 108 1.62 8.23 -5.10
CA THR A 108 2.46 8.99 -6.03
C THR A 108 3.73 8.20 -6.38
N THR A 109 4.41 7.62 -5.38
CA THR A 109 5.59 6.78 -5.62
C THR A 109 5.26 5.56 -6.49
N LEU A 110 4.16 4.85 -6.18
CA LEU A 110 3.73 3.70 -6.97
C LEU A 110 3.46 4.09 -8.43
N LEU A 111 2.64 5.11 -8.65
CA LEU A 111 2.27 5.55 -10.00
C LEU A 111 3.49 5.94 -10.84
N ASN A 112 4.38 6.79 -10.29
CA ASN A 112 5.58 7.23 -11.01
C ASN A 112 6.57 6.09 -11.24
N ALA A 113 6.81 5.23 -10.23
CA ALA A 113 7.73 4.10 -10.35
C ALA A 113 7.22 3.02 -11.32
N SER A 114 5.90 2.89 -11.48
CA SER A 114 5.30 1.96 -12.44
C SER A 114 5.24 2.51 -13.87
N GLY A 115 5.48 3.82 -14.06
CA GLY A 115 5.33 4.46 -15.36
C GLY A 115 3.87 4.73 -15.74
N VAL A 116 2.98 4.87 -14.76
CA VAL A 116 1.59 5.28 -15.01
C VAL A 116 1.59 6.72 -15.54
N LEU A 117 0.90 6.95 -16.64
CA LEU A 117 0.80 8.24 -17.30
C LEU A 117 -0.52 8.96 -16.94
N ALA A 118 -0.58 10.27 -17.19
CA ALA A 118 -1.77 11.09 -16.95
C ALA A 118 -3.02 10.58 -17.68
N GLU A 119 -2.86 10.02 -18.86
CA GLU A 119 -3.94 9.47 -19.71
C GLU A 119 -4.61 8.22 -19.13
N HIS A 120 -3.96 7.54 -18.16
CA HIS A 120 -4.54 6.37 -17.50
C HIS A 120 -5.60 6.75 -16.47
N LEU A 121 -5.57 7.97 -15.91
CA LEU A 121 -6.43 8.40 -14.81
C LEU A 121 -7.15 9.71 -15.17
N ASP A 122 -8.48 9.72 -15.13
CA ASP A 122 -9.27 10.90 -15.43
C ASP A 122 -9.14 11.96 -14.33
N PHE A 123 -9.16 11.53 -13.07
CA PHE A 123 -8.97 12.38 -11.88
C PHE A 123 -8.59 11.55 -10.64
N VAL A 124 -8.21 12.26 -9.60
CA VAL A 124 -7.97 11.68 -8.26
C VAL A 124 -8.96 12.30 -7.28
N VAL A 125 -9.45 11.53 -6.32
CA VAL A 125 -10.20 12.08 -5.18
C VAL A 125 -9.46 11.89 -3.87
N ASP A 126 -9.57 12.86 -2.96
CA ASP A 126 -8.97 12.77 -1.62
C ASP A 126 -9.91 13.43 -0.60
N ARG A 127 -9.95 12.88 0.62
CA ARG A 127 -10.74 13.47 1.73
C ARG A 127 -10.14 14.76 2.26
N ASN A 128 -8.84 14.97 2.07
CA ASN A 128 -8.16 16.15 2.56
C ASN A 128 -8.44 17.35 1.65
N VAL A 129 -9.29 18.26 2.14
CA VAL A 129 -9.70 19.47 1.42
C VAL A 129 -8.53 20.38 0.98
N HIS A 130 -7.38 20.31 1.69
CA HIS A 130 -6.19 21.09 1.33
C HIS A 130 -5.49 20.59 0.06
N LYS A 131 -5.88 19.42 -0.46
CA LYS A 131 -5.38 18.88 -1.72
C LYS A 131 -6.29 19.19 -2.91
N HIS A 132 -7.54 19.57 -2.65
CA HIS A 132 -8.50 19.87 -3.72
C HIS A 132 -8.02 21.04 -4.58
N GLY A 133 -8.22 20.94 -5.89
CA GLY A 133 -7.76 21.91 -6.89
C GLY A 133 -6.25 21.85 -7.16
N ARG A 134 -5.52 20.89 -6.57
CA ARG A 134 -4.12 20.61 -6.87
C ARG A 134 -4.02 19.42 -7.83
N TYR A 135 -2.80 19.04 -8.16
CA TYR A 135 -2.48 17.96 -9.09
C TYR A 135 -1.61 16.90 -8.44
N MET A 136 -1.74 15.65 -8.90
CA MET A 136 -0.83 14.59 -8.49
C MET A 136 0.58 14.86 -9.01
N PRO A 137 1.60 14.81 -8.15
CA PRO A 137 2.98 15.00 -8.58
C PRO A 137 3.41 13.97 -9.64
N GLY A 138 4.05 14.44 -10.69
CA GLY A 138 4.53 13.63 -11.80
C GLY A 138 3.48 13.38 -12.90
N LEU A 139 2.23 13.11 -12.54
CA LEU A 139 1.15 12.81 -13.50
C LEU A 139 0.36 14.03 -13.93
N GLN A 140 0.32 15.08 -13.11
CA GLN A 140 -0.53 16.27 -13.32
C GLN A 140 -2.04 15.96 -13.38
N THR A 141 -2.48 14.82 -12.86
CA THR A 141 -3.89 14.45 -12.77
C THR A 141 -4.56 15.28 -11.66
N PRO A 142 -5.71 15.95 -11.90
CA PRO A 142 -6.34 16.85 -10.95
C PRO A 142 -6.92 16.11 -9.76
N ILE A 143 -6.92 16.78 -8.57
CA ILE A 143 -7.42 16.24 -7.30
C ILE A 143 -8.70 16.96 -6.89
N TYR A 144 -9.75 16.18 -6.56
CA TYR A 144 -11.06 16.66 -6.17
C TYR A 144 -11.51 16.05 -4.84
N GLY A 145 -12.68 16.49 -4.34
CA GLY A 145 -13.37 15.86 -3.22
C GLY A 145 -13.97 14.51 -3.60
N THR A 146 -14.23 13.68 -2.58
CA THR A 146 -14.72 12.30 -2.77
C THR A 146 -16.13 12.21 -3.35
N GLU A 147 -16.95 13.26 -3.21
CA GLU A 147 -18.28 13.38 -3.80
C GLU A 147 -18.29 13.27 -5.32
N ARG A 148 -17.15 13.56 -5.95
CA ARG A 148 -16.98 13.44 -7.40
C ARG A 148 -17.11 12.00 -7.91
N LEU A 149 -16.84 11.00 -7.08
CA LEU A 149 -17.02 9.59 -7.48
C LEU A 149 -18.48 9.26 -7.80
N LEU A 150 -19.42 9.78 -7.00
CA LEU A 150 -20.86 9.58 -7.25
C LEU A 150 -21.38 10.47 -8.38
N ALA A 151 -20.78 11.64 -8.59
CA ALA A 151 -21.18 12.56 -9.67
C ALA A 151 -20.73 12.05 -11.04
N GLU A 152 -19.47 11.63 -11.19
CA GLU A 152 -18.89 11.21 -12.47
C GLU A 152 -19.03 9.71 -12.75
N ARG A 153 -19.17 8.88 -11.68
CA ARG A 153 -19.34 7.42 -11.74
C ARG A 153 -18.31 6.72 -12.63
N PRO A 154 -17.02 6.87 -12.35
CA PRO A 154 -16.02 6.16 -13.14
C PRO A 154 -16.24 4.64 -13.04
N ASP A 155 -15.92 3.89 -14.08
CA ASP A 155 -16.06 2.43 -14.09
C ASP A 155 -15.15 1.76 -13.08
N TYR A 156 -13.95 2.36 -12.85
CA TYR A 156 -12.95 1.86 -11.92
C TYR A 156 -12.34 2.98 -11.07
N VAL A 157 -11.98 2.63 -9.84
CA VAL A 157 -11.25 3.50 -8.91
C VAL A 157 -10.02 2.79 -8.38
N LEU A 158 -8.83 3.27 -8.73
CA LEU A 158 -7.55 2.77 -8.22
C LEU A 158 -7.32 3.28 -6.79
N LEU A 159 -7.22 2.37 -5.81
CA LEU A 159 -6.97 2.70 -4.41
C LEU A 159 -5.48 2.98 -4.15
N LEU A 160 -5.10 4.24 -4.07
CA LEU A 160 -3.74 4.66 -3.73
C LEU A 160 -3.46 4.66 -2.22
N ALA A 161 -4.52 4.66 -1.42
CA ALA A 161 -4.47 4.54 0.04
C ALA A 161 -4.85 3.11 0.48
N TRP A 162 -4.29 2.09 -0.16
CA TRP A 162 -4.67 0.66 -0.03
C TRP A 162 -4.68 0.11 1.40
N ASN A 163 -3.90 0.67 2.33
CA ASN A 163 -3.93 0.28 3.75
C ASN A 163 -5.23 0.67 4.48
N PHE A 164 -6.04 1.53 3.88
CA PHE A 164 -7.38 1.89 4.34
C PHE A 164 -8.47 1.32 3.44
N LYS A 165 -8.16 0.26 2.69
CA LYS A 165 -9.04 -0.35 1.71
C LYS A 165 -10.45 -0.59 2.24
N ASP A 166 -10.57 -1.28 3.37
CA ASP A 166 -11.85 -1.70 3.91
C ASP A 166 -12.69 -0.47 4.39
N GLU A 167 -12.05 0.49 5.04
CA GLU A 167 -12.67 1.74 5.44
C GLU A 167 -13.17 2.54 4.21
N ILE A 168 -12.33 2.66 3.18
CA ILE A 168 -12.67 3.41 1.97
C ILE A 168 -13.82 2.75 1.23
N ILE A 169 -13.78 1.44 1.02
CA ILE A 169 -14.84 0.70 0.32
C ILE A 169 -16.15 0.80 1.08
N GLN A 170 -16.13 0.70 2.41
CA GLN A 170 -17.31 0.88 3.23
C GLN A 170 -17.89 2.30 3.10
N GLN A 171 -17.07 3.34 3.13
CA GLN A 171 -17.50 4.73 2.96
C GLN A 171 -18.02 5.02 1.55
N GLN A 172 -17.55 4.30 0.54
CA GLN A 172 -17.94 4.43 -0.86
C GLN A 172 -18.88 3.29 -1.31
N SER A 173 -19.60 2.68 -0.37
CA SER A 173 -20.52 1.57 -0.65
C SER A 173 -21.62 1.93 -1.66
N GLU A 174 -22.08 3.18 -1.69
CA GLU A 174 -23.04 3.66 -2.67
C GLU A 174 -22.45 3.60 -4.10
N TYR A 175 -21.23 4.09 -4.31
CA TYR A 175 -20.53 3.97 -5.61
C TYR A 175 -20.39 2.51 -6.04
N LEU A 176 -20.01 1.62 -5.11
CA LEU A 176 -19.88 0.20 -5.38
C LEU A 176 -21.22 -0.45 -5.75
N SER A 177 -22.31 -0.11 -5.03
CA SER A 177 -23.65 -0.62 -5.28
C SER A 177 -24.23 -0.19 -6.63
N GLN A 178 -23.78 0.95 -7.16
CA GLN A 178 -24.16 1.49 -8.47
C GLN A 178 -23.33 0.89 -9.63
N GLY A 179 -22.50 -0.12 -9.36
CA GLY A 179 -21.73 -0.85 -10.37
C GLY A 179 -20.27 -0.41 -10.51
N GLY A 180 -19.82 0.57 -9.73
CA GLY A 180 -18.41 0.93 -9.66
C GLY A 180 -17.53 -0.20 -9.14
N ARG A 181 -16.23 -0.16 -9.44
CA ARG A 181 -15.26 -1.18 -9.03
C ARG A 181 -14.00 -0.53 -8.48
N PHE A 182 -13.39 -1.17 -7.48
CA PHE A 182 -12.10 -0.75 -6.94
C PHE A 182 -10.97 -1.63 -7.45
N ILE A 183 -9.87 -1.02 -7.87
CA ILE A 183 -8.61 -1.69 -8.14
C ILE A 183 -7.73 -1.51 -6.91
N VAL A 184 -7.34 -2.60 -6.28
CA VAL A 184 -6.43 -2.62 -5.12
C VAL A 184 -5.06 -3.10 -5.60
N PRO A 185 -4.02 -2.24 -5.59
CA PRO A 185 -2.73 -2.62 -6.15
C PRO A 185 -1.87 -3.48 -5.23
N VAL A 186 -2.06 -3.40 -3.90
CA VAL A 186 -1.16 -4.01 -2.90
C VAL A 186 -2.00 -4.72 -1.82
N PRO A 187 -1.60 -5.93 -1.32
CA PRO A 187 -0.34 -6.66 -1.61
C PRO A 187 -0.32 -7.36 -2.97
N GLU A 188 -1.46 -7.65 -3.54
CA GLU A 188 -1.66 -8.26 -4.86
C GLU A 188 -2.70 -7.45 -5.63
N LEU A 189 -2.47 -7.30 -6.94
CA LEU A 189 -3.38 -6.58 -7.81
C LEU A 189 -4.72 -7.31 -7.89
N SER A 190 -5.79 -6.64 -7.47
CA SER A 190 -7.13 -7.22 -7.45
C SER A 190 -8.20 -6.19 -7.80
N ILE A 191 -9.34 -6.68 -8.29
CA ILE A 191 -10.52 -5.86 -8.56
C ILE A 191 -11.62 -6.30 -7.60
N ILE A 192 -12.21 -5.33 -6.91
CA ILE A 192 -13.32 -5.53 -5.98
C ILE A 192 -14.57 -4.87 -6.57
N ASP A 193 -15.60 -5.67 -6.76
CA ASP A 193 -16.95 -5.24 -7.10
C ASP A 193 -17.90 -5.44 -5.90
N ASN A 194 -19.15 -5.01 -6.05
CA ASN A 194 -20.15 -5.15 -4.99
C ASN A 194 -20.39 -6.61 -4.56
N ARG A 195 -20.32 -7.56 -5.51
CA ARG A 195 -20.56 -8.98 -5.24
C ARG A 195 -19.41 -9.58 -4.42
N SER A 196 -18.17 -9.35 -4.84
CA SER A 196 -16.97 -9.83 -4.14
C SER A 196 -16.82 -9.19 -2.76
N TRP A 197 -17.20 -7.92 -2.61
CA TRP A 197 -17.20 -7.23 -1.32
C TRP A 197 -18.17 -7.85 -0.32
N LEU A 198 -19.43 -8.06 -0.73
CA LEU A 198 -20.47 -8.64 0.14
C LEU A 198 -20.14 -10.07 0.55
N SER A 199 -19.54 -10.85 -0.35
CA SER A 199 -19.15 -12.24 -0.03
C SER A 199 -17.97 -12.34 0.94
N ALA A 200 -17.13 -11.32 1.03
CA ALA A 200 -16.00 -11.28 1.98
C ALA A 200 -16.40 -10.74 3.37
N ALA A 201 -17.57 -10.09 3.48
CA ALA A 201 -18.09 -9.52 4.72
C ALA A 201 -19.06 -10.47 5.46
N SER A 202 -19.44 -11.60 4.87
CA SER A 202 -20.27 -12.68 5.42
C SER A 202 -19.42 -13.81 5.99
#